data_775cba32b27159ea57a57c7fcc15fcce
#
_entry.id   775cba32b27159ea57a57c7fcc15fcce
#
_cell.length_a   1.000
_cell.length_b   1.000
_cell.length_c   1.000
_cell.angle_alpha   90.00
_cell.angle_beta   90.00
_cell.angle_gamma   90.00
#
_symmetry.space_group_name_H-M   'P 1'
#
loop_
_entity.id
_entity.type
_entity.pdbx_description
1 polymer ?
#
loop_
_entity_poly.entity_id
_entity_poly.type
_entity_poly.pdbx_seq_one_letter_code
_entity_poly.pdbx_strand_id
1 'polypeptide(L)'
;DMEDNSTLGSDFAAIAQTFCSTVQNAGYAVGVYANLNWWNKYLTDIKFEQWHRWVAQYNIQCDYPGTYAMWQYSSKELVDGIDGSVDMNYLIGTPADHGVKELQSGVSYEAHVSDIGWQTFVQNGEIAGTTGQNKGIEALKMQLNDVDGGIEYRAHVRDIGWQDYVSNGQQAGTTGQAKPVEAVSIRLTGKAEEQYDIYYRVHSSDFGWLGWAKNGEDA
;
A
#
# COMPACT_ATOMS: atom_id res chain seq x y z
N ASP A 1 -6.11 -18.76 -13.96
CA ASP A 1 -7.41 -19.29 -14.37
C ASP A 1 -7.30 -20.78 -14.63
N MET A 2 -8.22 -21.59 -14.05
CA MET A 2 -8.22 -23.05 -14.15
C MET A 2 -9.46 -23.61 -14.87
N GLU A 3 -10.25 -22.76 -15.49
CA GLU A 3 -11.59 -23.08 -15.99
C GLU A 3 -11.62 -23.56 -17.46
N ASP A 4 -10.82 -24.50 -17.83
CA ASP A 4 -10.88 -25.06 -19.18
C ASP A 4 -11.52 -26.47 -19.17
N ASN A 5 -12.73 -26.58 -19.68
CA ASN A 5 -13.45 -27.84 -19.77
C ASN A 5 -12.72 -28.89 -20.63
N SER A 6 -11.83 -28.49 -21.54
CA SER A 6 -11.03 -29.40 -22.32
C SER A 6 -9.98 -30.15 -21.50
N THR A 7 -9.67 -29.64 -20.33
CA THR A 7 -8.70 -30.21 -19.37
C THR A 7 -9.34 -31.13 -18.32
N LEU A 8 -10.65 -31.37 -18.38
CA LEU A 8 -11.34 -32.25 -17.43
C LEU A 8 -10.72 -33.65 -17.45
N GLY A 9 -10.36 -34.11 -16.24
CA GLY A 9 -9.62 -35.39 -16.06
C GLY A 9 -8.12 -35.20 -15.87
N SER A 10 -7.59 -33.99 -16.02
CA SER A 10 -6.20 -33.69 -15.68
C SER A 10 -6.01 -33.59 -14.16
N ASP A 11 -4.76 -33.74 -13.72
CA ASP A 11 -4.38 -33.46 -12.33
C ASP A 11 -4.23 -31.94 -12.13
N PHE A 12 -5.34 -31.28 -11.80
CA PHE A 12 -5.37 -29.83 -11.58
C PHE A 12 -4.47 -29.39 -10.41
N ALA A 13 -4.31 -30.23 -9.40
CA ALA A 13 -3.46 -29.93 -8.26
C ALA A 13 -1.98 -29.94 -8.66
N ALA A 14 -1.55 -30.86 -9.52
CA ALA A 14 -0.19 -30.88 -10.05
C ALA A 14 0.10 -29.69 -10.99
N ILE A 15 -0.87 -29.31 -11.83
CA ILE A 15 -0.76 -28.14 -12.71
C ILE A 15 -0.61 -26.88 -11.87
N ALA A 16 -1.52 -26.66 -10.91
CA ALA A 16 -1.48 -25.51 -10.02
C ALA A 16 -0.19 -25.47 -9.19
N GLN A 17 0.26 -26.62 -8.67
CA GLN A 17 1.51 -26.72 -7.91
C GLN A 17 2.70 -26.24 -8.74
N THR A 18 2.82 -26.71 -9.98
CA THR A 18 3.94 -26.35 -10.85
C THR A 18 3.95 -24.85 -11.13
N PHE A 19 2.82 -24.28 -11.51
CA PHE A 19 2.71 -22.86 -11.81
C PHE A 19 2.93 -22.01 -10.56
N CYS A 20 2.19 -22.28 -9.48
CA CYS A 20 2.22 -21.48 -8.27
C CYS A 20 3.60 -21.51 -7.60
N SER A 21 4.25 -22.69 -7.54
CA SER A 21 5.60 -22.79 -6.99
C SER A 21 6.62 -21.99 -7.81
N THR A 22 6.48 -21.99 -9.14
CA THR A 22 7.37 -21.19 -10.01
C THR A 22 7.23 -19.71 -9.73
N VAL A 23 5.99 -19.20 -9.62
CA VAL A 23 5.69 -17.81 -9.34
C VAL A 23 6.18 -17.40 -7.92
N GLN A 24 5.91 -18.26 -6.91
CA GLN A 24 6.37 -18.03 -5.54
C GLN A 24 7.89 -18.03 -5.42
N ASN A 25 8.59 -18.93 -6.12
CA ASN A 25 10.06 -18.96 -6.15
C ASN A 25 10.67 -17.73 -6.80
N ALA A 26 9.92 -17.05 -7.66
CA ALA A 26 10.30 -15.75 -8.23
C ALA A 26 9.99 -14.56 -7.29
N GLY A 27 9.47 -14.82 -6.08
CA GLY A 27 9.20 -13.81 -5.05
C GLY A 27 7.82 -13.15 -5.14
N TYR A 28 6.89 -13.69 -5.93
CA TYR A 28 5.54 -13.15 -6.08
C TYR A 28 4.52 -13.90 -5.24
N ALA A 29 3.53 -13.20 -4.74
CA ALA A 29 2.32 -13.82 -4.21
C ALA A 29 1.53 -14.44 -5.37
N VAL A 30 0.85 -15.55 -5.09
CA VAL A 30 0.08 -16.25 -6.11
C VAL A 30 -1.26 -16.71 -5.57
N GLY A 31 -2.27 -16.66 -6.42
CA GLY A 31 -3.59 -17.21 -6.16
C GLY A 31 -4.12 -17.97 -7.37
N VAL A 32 -5.17 -18.73 -7.14
CA VAL A 32 -5.86 -19.50 -8.16
C VAL A 32 -7.26 -18.92 -8.35
N TYR A 33 -7.59 -18.54 -9.58
CA TYR A 33 -8.91 -18.07 -9.99
C TYR A 33 -9.73 -19.21 -10.57
N ALA A 34 -10.98 -19.31 -10.12
CA ALA A 34 -11.99 -20.14 -10.74
C ALA A 34 -13.41 -19.71 -10.31
N ASN A 35 -14.43 -20.10 -11.07
CA ASN A 35 -15.81 -19.90 -10.65
C ASN A 35 -16.20 -20.88 -9.53
N LEU A 36 -17.30 -20.55 -8.85
CA LEU A 36 -17.80 -21.32 -7.72
C LEU A 36 -17.99 -22.81 -8.04
N ASN A 37 -18.48 -23.13 -9.26
CA ASN A 37 -18.71 -24.54 -9.64
C ASN A 37 -17.39 -25.33 -9.75
N TRP A 38 -16.33 -24.72 -10.28
CA TRP A 38 -15.02 -25.34 -10.36
C TRP A 38 -14.39 -25.53 -8.98
N TRP A 39 -14.47 -24.54 -8.11
CA TRP A 39 -14.01 -24.67 -6.73
C TRP A 39 -14.71 -25.80 -5.97
N ASN A 40 -16.01 -25.97 -6.18
CA ASN A 40 -16.78 -26.98 -5.48
C ASN A 40 -16.64 -28.41 -6.07
N LYS A 41 -16.24 -28.55 -7.33
CA LYS A 41 -16.24 -29.85 -8.00
C LYS A 41 -14.87 -30.37 -8.42
N TYR A 42 -13.98 -29.50 -8.84
CA TYR A 42 -12.74 -29.91 -9.51
C TYR A 42 -11.47 -29.45 -8.76
N LEU A 43 -11.52 -28.36 -8.03
CA LEU A 43 -10.39 -27.80 -7.31
C LEU A 43 -10.48 -28.12 -5.80
N THR A 44 -10.79 -29.38 -5.48
CA THR A 44 -11.08 -29.83 -4.12
C THR A 44 -9.88 -30.49 -3.42
N ASP A 45 -8.74 -30.63 -4.10
CA ASP A 45 -7.52 -31.17 -3.49
C ASP A 45 -7.00 -30.23 -2.39
N ILE A 46 -6.56 -30.83 -1.27
CA ILE A 46 -6.03 -30.09 -0.12
C ILE A 46 -4.85 -29.16 -0.49
N LYS A 47 -4.13 -29.44 -1.57
CA LYS A 47 -3.03 -28.57 -2.04
C LYS A 47 -3.48 -27.16 -2.40
N PHE A 48 -4.75 -26.98 -2.79
CA PHE A 48 -5.28 -25.63 -3.06
C PHE A 48 -5.41 -24.77 -1.81
N GLU A 49 -5.25 -25.29 -0.61
CA GLU A 49 -5.20 -24.49 0.61
C GLU A 49 -3.90 -23.69 0.78
N GLN A 50 -2.87 -24.02 0.02
CA GLN A 50 -1.58 -23.33 0.03
C GLN A 50 -1.61 -21.97 -0.69
N TRP A 51 -2.64 -21.74 -1.52
CA TRP A 51 -2.72 -20.54 -2.36
C TRP A 51 -4.02 -19.80 -2.10
N HIS A 52 -3.97 -18.49 -2.39
CA HIS A 52 -5.15 -17.66 -2.27
C HIS A 52 -6.21 -18.09 -3.29
N ARG A 53 -7.45 -18.17 -2.85
CA ARG A 53 -8.59 -18.44 -3.73
C ARG A 53 -9.21 -17.14 -4.19
N TRP A 54 -9.37 -17.01 -5.49
CA TRP A 54 -10.16 -15.96 -6.13
C TRP A 54 -11.39 -16.64 -6.74
N VAL A 55 -12.53 -16.43 -6.09
CA VAL A 55 -13.80 -17.07 -6.46
C VAL A 55 -14.58 -16.16 -7.36
N ALA A 56 -15.00 -16.61 -8.53
CA ALA A 56 -15.95 -15.89 -9.37
C ALA A 56 -17.37 -16.44 -9.15
N GLN A 57 -18.25 -15.56 -8.75
CA GLN A 57 -19.68 -15.82 -8.63
C GLN A 57 -20.43 -14.49 -8.74
N TYR A 58 -21.19 -14.30 -9.81
CA TYR A 58 -21.95 -13.07 -10.05
C TYR A 58 -23.24 -13.09 -9.24
N ASN A 59 -23.17 -12.60 -8.01
CA ASN A 59 -24.23 -12.64 -7.02
C ASN A 59 -24.09 -11.47 -6.03
N ILE A 60 -25.05 -11.32 -5.13
CA ILE A 60 -25.05 -10.32 -4.03
C ILE A 60 -24.15 -10.76 -2.85
N GLN A 61 -23.81 -12.03 -2.77
CA GLN A 61 -22.90 -12.62 -1.79
C GLN A 61 -22.17 -13.79 -2.42
N CYS A 62 -21.00 -14.14 -1.87
CA CYS A 62 -20.27 -15.32 -2.26
C CYS A 62 -20.76 -16.55 -1.46
N ASP A 63 -21.21 -17.58 -2.17
CA ASP A 63 -21.73 -18.82 -1.55
C ASP A 63 -20.62 -19.90 -1.40
N TYR A 64 -19.35 -19.57 -1.66
CA TYR A 64 -18.25 -20.53 -1.43
C TYR A 64 -18.10 -20.81 0.07
N PRO A 65 -18.14 -22.08 0.49
CA PRO A 65 -18.18 -22.43 1.91
C PRO A 65 -16.83 -22.32 2.62
N GLY A 66 -15.73 -22.26 1.87
CA GLY A 66 -14.37 -22.16 2.41
C GLY A 66 -13.85 -20.72 2.48
N THR A 67 -12.59 -20.58 2.86
CA THR A 67 -11.90 -19.29 2.85
C THR A 67 -11.51 -18.89 1.43
N TYR A 68 -11.64 -17.61 1.12
CA TYR A 68 -11.19 -17.01 -0.14
C TYR A 68 -10.63 -15.62 0.11
N ALA A 69 -9.70 -15.22 -0.74
CA ALA A 69 -9.03 -13.94 -0.65
C ALA A 69 -9.69 -12.87 -1.51
N MET A 70 -10.30 -13.28 -2.61
CA MET A 70 -10.92 -12.38 -3.55
C MET A 70 -12.22 -12.98 -4.09
N TRP A 71 -13.22 -12.12 -4.28
CA TRP A 71 -14.49 -12.50 -4.89
C TRP A 71 -14.82 -11.56 -6.05
N GLN A 72 -14.89 -12.14 -7.27
CA GLN A 72 -15.40 -11.45 -8.44
C GLN A 72 -16.93 -11.54 -8.43
N TYR A 73 -17.58 -10.42 -8.16
CA TYR A 73 -19.04 -10.37 -8.00
C TYR A 73 -19.78 -9.91 -9.25
N SER A 74 -19.10 -9.29 -10.20
CA SER A 74 -19.67 -8.82 -11.46
C SER A 74 -18.63 -8.81 -12.58
N SER A 75 -19.10 -8.95 -13.83
CA SER A 75 -18.32 -8.75 -15.05
C SER A 75 -19.00 -7.74 -15.99
N LYS A 76 -19.89 -6.93 -15.48
CA LYS A 76 -20.73 -6.02 -16.30
C LYS A 76 -20.84 -4.61 -15.73
N GLU A 77 -19.97 -4.26 -14.80
CA GLU A 77 -19.98 -2.93 -14.21
C GLU A 77 -19.34 -1.90 -15.13
N LEU A 78 -19.77 -0.66 -14.98
CA LEU A 78 -19.21 0.48 -15.69
C LEU A 78 -18.41 1.34 -14.71
N VAL A 79 -17.21 1.71 -15.13
CA VAL A 79 -16.32 2.59 -14.36
C VAL A 79 -16.03 3.83 -15.20
N ASP A 80 -16.22 5.01 -14.62
CA ASP A 80 -15.97 6.28 -15.29
C ASP A 80 -14.53 6.34 -15.83
N GLY A 81 -14.40 6.66 -17.11
CA GLY A 81 -13.12 6.72 -17.80
C GLY A 81 -12.65 5.39 -18.44
N ILE A 82 -13.44 4.32 -18.33
CA ILE A 82 -13.17 3.05 -19.00
C ILE A 82 -14.31 2.73 -19.98
N ASP A 83 -13.95 2.50 -21.24
CA ASP A 83 -14.91 2.08 -22.25
C ASP A 83 -15.25 0.58 -22.10
N GLY A 84 -16.55 0.29 -21.96
CA GLY A 84 -17.06 -1.07 -21.86
C GLY A 84 -17.23 -1.56 -20.42
N SER A 85 -17.65 -2.82 -20.28
CA SER A 85 -17.87 -3.45 -19.00
C SER A 85 -16.57 -3.95 -18.39
N VAL A 86 -16.46 -3.86 -17.09
CA VAL A 86 -15.31 -4.32 -16.30
C VAL A 86 -15.71 -5.38 -15.27
N ASP A 87 -14.74 -6.21 -14.92
CA ASP A 87 -14.85 -7.15 -13.82
C ASP A 87 -14.66 -6.40 -12.48
N MET A 88 -15.56 -6.65 -11.55
CA MET A 88 -15.49 -6.06 -10.22
C MET A 88 -15.27 -7.11 -9.15
N ASN A 89 -14.40 -6.77 -8.20
CA ASN A 89 -13.96 -7.70 -7.17
C ASN A 89 -13.99 -7.07 -5.79
N TYR A 90 -14.26 -7.89 -4.79
CA TYR A 90 -13.96 -7.59 -3.39
C TYR A 90 -12.67 -8.31 -2.98
N LEU A 91 -11.72 -7.58 -2.42
CA LEU A 91 -10.58 -8.14 -1.70
C LEU A 91 -11.01 -8.35 -0.24
N ILE A 92 -10.80 -9.56 0.27
CA ILE A 92 -11.13 -9.93 1.65
C ILE A 92 -9.88 -9.80 2.51
N GLY A 93 -9.92 -8.89 3.47
CA GLY A 93 -8.73 -8.53 4.26
C GLY A 93 -7.90 -7.42 3.60
N THR A 94 -6.66 -7.29 4.01
CA THR A 94 -5.71 -6.35 3.42
C THR A 94 -4.81 -7.04 2.39
N PRO A 95 -4.18 -6.31 1.46
CA PRO A 95 -3.19 -6.88 0.56
C PRO A 95 -2.09 -7.66 1.29
N ALA A 96 -1.63 -7.20 2.45
CA ALA A 96 -0.62 -7.88 3.27
C ALA A 96 -1.10 -9.24 3.78
N ASP A 97 -2.40 -9.39 4.13
CA ASP A 97 -2.98 -10.67 4.59
C ASP A 97 -2.95 -11.74 3.49
N HIS A 98 -2.82 -11.33 2.24
CA HIS A 98 -2.78 -12.20 1.06
C HIS A 98 -1.37 -12.37 0.48
N GLY A 99 -0.32 -11.95 1.22
CA GLY A 99 1.05 -11.99 0.73
C GLY A 99 1.25 -11.17 -0.55
N VAL A 100 0.31 -10.29 -0.88
CA VAL A 100 0.53 -9.25 -1.86
C VAL A 100 1.59 -8.33 -1.23
N LYS A 101 2.81 -8.36 -1.75
CA LYS A 101 3.74 -7.26 -1.50
C LYS A 101 2.98 -6.01 -1.89
N GLU A 102 2.65 -5.16 -0.91
CA GLU A 102 2.28 -3.78 -1.24
C GLU A 102 3.33 -3.30 -2.23
N LEU A 103 2.88 -2.73 -3.32
CA LEU A 103 3.78 -2.02 -4.22
C LEU A 103 4.53 -1.04 -3.33
N GLN A 104 5.77 -1.37 -2.97
CA GLN A 104 6.60 -0.53 -2.10
C GLN A 104 7.10 0.70 -2.86
N SER A 105 6.57 0.92 -4.06
CA SER A 105 6.80 2.15 -4.80
C SER A 105 6.09 3.31 -4.10
N GLY A 106 6.81 4.38 -3.88
CA GLY A 106 6.29 5.57 -3.22
C GLY A 106 7.16 6.04 -2.06
N VAL A 107 6.54 6.69 -1.11
CA VAL A 107 7.26 7.32 0.01
C VAL A 107 7.03 6.55 1.30
N SER A 108 8.11 6.16 1.97
CA SER A 108 8.07 5.71 3.36
C SER A 108 8.67 6.79 4.26
N TYR A 109 8.13 6.92 5.45
CA TYR A 109 8.53 7.97 6.39
C TYR A 109 8.28 7.57 7.84
N GLU A 110 9.06 8.15 8.75
CA GLU A 110 8.91 8.00 10.19
C GLU A 110 9.01 9.36 10.89
N ALA A 111 8.37 9.45 12.03
CA ALA A 111 8.41 10.64 12.88
C ALA A 111 9.04 10.31 14.23
N HIS A 112 9.86 11.23 14.74
CA HIS A 112 10.25 11.29 16.14
C HIS A 112 9.27 12.17 16.88
N VAL A 113 8.57 11.60 17.84
CA VAL A 113 7.53 12.28 18.62
C VAL A 113 8.05 12.54 20.03
N SER A 114 7.76 13.73 20.56
CA SER A 114 8.11 14.14 21.91
C SER A 114 7.69 13.10 22.94
N ASP A 115 8.57 12.71 23.86
CA ASP A 115 8.40 11.71 24.91
C ASP A 115 8.09 10.27 24.42
N ILE A 116 8.07 10.02 23.11
CA ILE A 116 7.86 8.67 22.53
C ILE A 116 9.12 8.20 21.79
N GLY A 117 9.78 9.10 21.05
CA GLY A 117 10.91 8.76 20.19
C GLY A 117 10.51 8.43 18.76
N TRP A 118 11.39 7.76 18.03
CA TRP A 118 11.15 7.31 16.66
C TRP A 118 10.06 6.25 16.64
N GLN A 119 9.08 6.48 15.78
CA GLN A 119 8.01 5.51 15.50
C GLN A 119 8.41 4.62 14.33
N THR A 120 7.67 3.53 14.14
CA THR A 120 7.86 2.65 12.97
C THR A 120 7.54 3.40 11.66
N PHE A 121 8.28 3.09 10.59
CA PHE A 121 7.98 3.61 9.26
C PHE A 121 6.55 3.29 8.83
N VAL A 122 5.93 4.30 8.25
CA VAL A 122 4.63 4.24 7.58
C VAL A 122 4.78 4.64 6.12
N GLN A 123 3.78 4.39 5.28
CA GLN A 123 3.89 4.57 3.82
C GLN A 123 2.67 5.29 3.22
N ASN A 124 2.90 5.94 2.10
CA ASN A 124 1.87 6.32 1.12
C ASN A 124 0.55 6.86 1.71
N GLY A 125 0.61 7.90 2.52
CA GLY A 125 -0.56 8.58 3.07
C GLY A 125 -1.00 8.09 4.45
N GLU A 126 -0.34 7.10 5.03
CA GLU A 126 -0.53 6.72 6.43
C GLU A 126 -0.05 7.84 7.37
N ILE A 127 -0.55 7.87 8.60
CA ILE A 127 -0.23 8.92 9.56
C ILE A 127 1.07 8.57 10.29
N ALA A 128 2.09 9.43 10.18
CA ALA A 128 3.25 9.43 11.06
C ALA A 128 3.03 10.44 12.19
N GLY A 129 3.34 10.07 13.42
CA GLY A 129 3.10 10.92 14.57
C GLY A 129 1.88 10.51 15.38
N THR A 130 1.36 11.43 16.17
CA THR A 130 0.18 11.21 17.03
C THR A 130 -0.82 12.35 16.87
N THR A 131 -2.10 12.03 17.06
CA THR A 131 -3.18 13.01 17.14
C THR A 131 -3.88 12.89 18.50
N GLY A 132 -4.34 14.03 19.05
CA GLY A 132 -5.08 14.05 20.32
C GLY A 132 -4.25 13.78 21.59
N GLN A 133 -2.93 13.65 21.48
CA GLN A 133 -2.04 13.36 22.62
C GLN A 133 -1.21 14.58 23.08
N ASN A 134 -1.36 15.72 22.41
CA ASN A 134 -0.59 16.94 22.66
C ASN A 134 0.94 16.71 22.64
N LYS A 135 1.39 15.87 21.71
CA LYS A 135 2.81 15.53 21.47
C LYS A 135 3.22 15.97 20.08
N GLY A 136 4.20 16.86 20.03
CA GLY A 136 4.73 17.39 18.76
C GLY A 136 5.70 16.42 18.09
N ILE A 137 5.76 16.47 16.76
CA ILE A 137 6.86 15.87 16.01
C ILE A 137 8.08 16.76 16.19
N GLU A 138 9.24 16.18 16.49
CA GLU A 138 10.51 16.87 16.68
C GLU A 138 11.47 16.64 15.51
N ALA A 139 11.36 15.49 14.85
CA ALA A 139 12.13 15.17 13.65
C ALA A 139 11.36 14.21 12.77
N LEU A 140 11.78 14.14 11.51
CA LEU A 140 11.24 13.22 10.51
C LEU A 140 12.34 12.69 9.60
N LYS A 141 12.12 11.50 9.05
CA LYS A 141 12.91 10.92 7.97
C LYS A 141 11.98 10.40 6.89
N MET A 142 12.40 10.52 5.65
CA MET A 142 11.63 10.05 4.49
C MET A 142 12.56 9.42 3.47
N GLN A 143 12.05 8.43 2.74
CA GLN A 143 12.76 7.84 1.61
C GLN A 143 11.78 7.49 0.50
N LEU A 144 12.29 7.55 -0.72
CA LEU A 144 11.59 7.12 -1.92
C LEU A 144 11.97 5.66 -2.19
N ASN A 145 10.97 4.80 -2.40
CA ASN A 145 11.15 3.38 -2.64
C ASN A 145 10.68 3.01 -4.04
N ASP A 146 11.47 2.21 -4.75
CA ASP A 146 11.14 1.64 -6.07
C ASP A 146 10.64 2.68 -7.11
N VAL A 147 11.06 3.94 -6.97
CA VAL A 147 10.83 5.03 -7.90
C VAL A 147 12.17 5.64 -8.27
N ASP A 148 12.42 5.77 -9.57
CA ASP A 148 13.68 6.34 -10.08
C ASP A 148 13.71 7.85 -9.82
N GLY A 149 14.67 8.31 -9.01
CA GLY A 149 14.78 9.69 -8.56
C GLY A 149 15.08 9.78 -7.06
N GLY A 150 14.69 10.88 -6.45
CA GLY A 150 14.93 11.13 -5.03
C GLY A 150 13.82 11.95 -4.38
N ILE A 151 13.89 12.04 -3.07
CA ILE A 151 13.05 12.90 -2.25
C ILE A 151 13.95 13.78 -1.37
N GLU A 152 13.66 15.06 -1.34
CA GLU A 152 14.27 16.05 -0.46
C GLU A 152 13.22 16.69 0.43
N TYR A 153 13.59 16.94 1.66
CA TYR A 153 12.69 17.54 2.64
C TYR A 153 13.45 18.33 3.69
N ARG A 154 12.77 19.30 4.29
CA ARG A 154 13.29 20.12 5.37
C ARG A 154 12.21 20.40 6.40
N ALA A 155 12.63 20.75 7.61
CA ALA A 155 11.75 21.15 8.71
C ALA A 155 12.02 22.60 9.12
N HIS A 156 10.95 23.29 9.45
CA HIS A 156 11.00 24.49 10.27
C HIS A 156 10.88 24.08 11.73
N VAL A 157 11.90 24.34 12.51
CA VAL A 157 11.97 23.91 13.91
C VAL A 157 11.85 25.13 14.82
N ARG A 158 11.08 25.01 15.89
CA ARG A 158 10.91 26.08 16.90
C ARG A 158 12.24 26.61 17.38
N ASP A 159 12.38 27.93 17.43
CA ASP A 159 13.57 28.69 17.84
C ASP A 159 14.83 28.46 16.98
N ILE A 160 14.72 27.69 15.87
CA ILE A 160 15.83 27.46 14.93
C ILE A 160 15.47 28.03 13.55
N GLY A 161 14.22 27.86 13.12
CA GLY A 161 13.77 28.23 11.79
C GLY A 161 13.92 27.08 10.78
N TRP A 162 13.89 27.42 9.48
CA TRP A 162 14.10 26.48 8.40
C TRP A 162 15.51 25.91 8.40
N GLN A 163 15.60 24.61 8.40
CA GLN A 163 16.84 23.88 8.17
C GLN A 163 17.11 23.71 6.66
N ASP A 164 18.32 23.29 6.32
CA ASP A 164 18.66 22.90 4.95
C ASP A 164 17.89 21.65 4.53
N TYR A 165 17.69 21.47 3.22
CA TYR A 165 17.12 20.25 2.68
C TYR A 165 18.05 19.05 2.94
N VAL A 166 17.46 17.96 3.34
CA VAL A 166 18.09 16.65 3.48
C VAL A 166 17.44 15.65 2.52
N SER A 167 18.13 14.56 2.22
CA SER A 167 17.69 13.57 1.22
C SER A 167 17.50 12.21 1.83
N ASN A 168 16.69 11.40 1.20
CA ASN A 168 16.53 9.95 1.39
C ASN A 168 17.05 9.37 2.73
N GLY A 169 16.18 9.32 3.73
CA GLY A 169 16.47 8.71 5.04
C GLY A 169 17.26 9.57 6.02
N GLN A 170 17.76 10.73 5.62
CA GLN A 170 18.42 11.65 6.54
C GLN A 170 17.42 12.35 7.45
N GLN A 171 17.85 12.76 8.63
CA GLN A 171 16.98 13.43 9.59
C GLN A 171 16.81 14.91 9.26
N ALA A 172 15.55 15.37 9.16
CA ALA A 172 15.15 16.76 9.28
C ALA A 172 14.52 16.98 10.67
N GLY A 173 14.77 18.12 11.29
CA GLY A 173 14.38 18.38 12.67
C GLY A 173 15.46 18.08 13.68
N THR A 174 15.10 18.03 14.97
CA THR A 174 16.03 17.80 16.07
C THR A 174 15.50 16.70 17.01
N THR A 175 16.39 15.99 17.68
CA THR A 175 16.02 15.01 18.71
C THR A 175 16.64 15.38 20.03
N GLY A 176 15.92 15.15 21.16
CA GLY A 176 16.43 15.42 22.50
C GLY A 176 16.58 16.90 22.87
N GLN A 177 16.00 17.81 22.11
CA GLN A 177 16.04 19.26 22.36
C GLN A 177 14.66 19.84 22.74
N ALA A 178 13.62 19.05 22.79
CA ALA A 178 12.25 19.46 23.06
C ALA A 178 11.77 20.61 22.13
N LYS A 179 12.22 20.57 20.87
CA LYS A 179 11.89 21.57 19.83
C LYS A 179 11.02 20.93 18.75
N PRO A 180 9.73 21.23 18.73
CA PRO A 180 8.84 20.67 17.73
C PRO A 180 9.11 21.25 16.33
N VAL A 181 8.80 20.44 15.33
CA VAL A 181 8.67 20.87 13.94
C VAL A 181 7.37 21.67 13.82
N GLU A 182 7.45 22.84 13.23
CA GLU A 182 6.33 23.76 13.06
C GLU A 182 5.84 23.84 11.60
N ALA A 183 6.70 23.48 10.64
CA ALA A 183 6.35 23.34 9.24
C ALA A 183 7.31 22.37 8.54
N VAL A 184 6.88 21.82 7.41
CA VAL A 184 7.67 20.94 6.55
C VAL A 184 7.56 21.40 5.10
N SER A 185 8.60 21.14 4.32
CA SER A 185 8.59 21.34 2.87
C SER A 185 9.23 20.11 2.23
N ILE A 186 8.53 19.48 1.29
CA ILE A 186 8.90 18.19 0.70
C ILE A 186 8.82 18.30 -0.82
N ARG A 187 9.84 17.81 -1.53
CA ARG A 187 9.88 17.78 -2.99
C ARG A 187 10.52 16.50 -3.52
N LEU A 188 10.14 16.14 -4.71
CA LEU A 188 10.82 15.10 -5.46
C LEU A 188 12.01 15.70 -6.22
N THR A 189 12.95 14.85 -6.64
CA THR A 189 14.11 15.25 -7.43
C THR A 189 14.40 14.23 -8.53
N GLY A 190 15.11 14.69 -9.59
CA GLY A 190 15.46 13.83 -10.72
C GLY A 190 14.24 13.35 -11.49
N LYS A 191 14.25 12.10 -11.95
CA LYS A 191 13.14 11.55 -12.74
C LYS A 191 11.81 11.48 -11.98
N ALA A 192 11.84 11.32 -10.67
CA ALA A 192 10.61 11.35 -9.86
C ALA A 192 9.89 12.70 -9.96
N GLU A 193 10.62 13.81 -9.95
CA GLU A 193 10.07 15.16 -10.13
C GLU A 193 9.42 15.37 -11.50
N GLU A 194 9.95 14.71 -12.54
CA GLU A 194 9.42 14.82 -13.90
C GLU A 194 8.13 14.02 -14.11
N GLN A 195 7.92 12.97 -13.32
CA GLN A 195 6.86 11.98 -13.54
C GLN A 195 5.74 12.02 -12.51
N TYR A 196 6.01 12.55 -11.32
CA TYR A 196 5.09 12.50 -10.18
C TYR A 196 5.00 13.84 -9.48
N ASP A 197 3.86 14.06 -8.85
CA ASP A 197 3.65 15.11 -7.87
C ASP A 197 3.62 14.50 -6.46
N ILE A 198 4.23 15.18 -5.49
CA ILE A 198 4.10 14.80 -4.09
C ILE A 198 3.15 15.75 -3.36
N TYR A 199 2.13 15.19 -2.72
CA TYR A 199 1.19 15.91 -1.87
C TYR A 199 1.37 15.51 -0.42
N TYR A 200 1.34 16.47 0.46
CA TYR A 200 1.46 16.26 1.92
C TYR A 200 0.65 17.27 2.69
N ARG A 201 0.33 16.93 3.92
CA ARG A 201 -0.34 17.83 4.87
C ARG A 201 0.08 17.48 6.29
N VAL A 202 -0.08 18.44 7.20
CA VAL A 202 0.22 18.28 8.62
C VAL A 202 -1.04 18.46 9.47
N HIS A 203 -1.02 17.84 10.66
CA HIS A 203 -2.03 18.05 11.68
C HIS A 203 -1.50 19.01 12.74
N SER A 204 -2.14 20.16 12.88
CA SER A 204 -1.83 21.15 13.91
C SER A 204 -2.70 20.94 15.15
N SER A 205 -2.14 21.17 16.34
CA SER A 205 -2.84 20.98 17.61
C SER A 205 -4.15 21.76 17.71
N ASP A 206 -4.18 22.99 17.20
CA ASP A 206 -5.33 23.89 17.38
C ASP A 206 -6.27 23.92 16.15
N PHE A 207 -5.77 23.52 14.98
CA PHE A 207 -6.49 23.65 13.71
C PHE A 207 -6.88 22.32 13.08
N GLY A 208 -6.38 21.17 13.61
CA GLY A 208 -6.57 19.88 13.01
C GLY A 208 -5.77 19.70 11.71
N TRP A 209 -6.29 18.92 10.76
CA TRP A 209 -5.64 18.73 9.46
C TRP A 209 -5.67 20.00 8.63
N LEU A 210 -4.49 20.49 8.25
CA LEU A 210 -4.34 21.64 7.36
C LEU A 210 -4.58 21.24 5.89
N GLY A 211 -4.58 22.23 5.00
CA GLY A 211 -4.68 22.04 3.56
C GLY A 211 -3.52 21.21 3.00
N TRP A 212 -3.69 20.67 1.81
CA TRP A 212 -2.64 19.97 1.10
C TRP A 212 -1.63 20.97 0.53
N ALA A 213 -0.36 20.70 0.76
CA ALA A 213 0.78 21.32 0.10
C ALA A 213 1.31 20.38 -0.99
N LYS A 214 2.01 20.93 -1.97
CA LYS A 214 2.50 20.22 -3.15
C LYS A 214 3.93 20.65 -3.50
N ASN A 215 4.78 19.72 -3.86
CA ASN A 215 6.06 19.93 -4.56
C ASN A 215 6.94 21.08 -3.98
N GLY A 216 7.18 21.07 -2.68
CA GLY A 216 8.05 22.05 -2.02
C GLY A 216 7.31 23.26 -1.43
N GLU A 217 5.98 23.33 -1.52
CA GLU A 217 5.19 24.29 -0.75
C GLU A 217 5.33 24.02 0.76
N ASP A 218 5.23 25.05 1.57
CA ASP A 218 5.29 24.89 3.02
C ASP A 218 3.94 24.39 3.59
N ALA A 219 3.95 23.37 4.46
CA ALA A 219 2.80 22.82 5.17
C ALA A 219 2.94 22.88 6.67
#